data_0740fa55663bc5e655f396cce156e983
#
_entry.id   0740fa55663bc5e655f396cce156e983
#
_cell.length_a   1.000
_cell.length_b   1.000
_cell.length_c   1.000
_cell.angle_alpha   90.00
_cell.angle_beta   90.00
_cell.angle_gamma   90.00
#
_symmetry.space_group_name_H-M   'P 1'
#
loop_
_entity.id
_entity.type
_entity.pdbx_description
1 polymer ?
#
loop_
_entity_poly.entity_id
_entity_poly.type
_entity_poly.pdbx_seq_one_letter_code
_entity_poly.pdbx_strand_id
1 'polypeptide(L)'
;TQTWENNALYTPVCFCGRMPLSRDGDRWVWDDVRQPDRAHPAYAIGALPSLNASQAATLTLWLISYTELPGLAPDHRVDFSLNGRGLGRVEWDGRQAITATFVVTPGVLVAAGNAISLSLPGVGSVVEGMWLDAFSVRYARSAVAAGASVLFAGDAAARTYALGLTSTAGL
;
A
#
# COMPACT_ATOMS: atom_id res chain seq x y z
N THR A 1 -11.68 2.34 -3.27
CA THR A 1 -10.33 2.51 -2.72
C THR A 1 -10.42 2.82 -1.25
N GLN A 2 -9.54 2.22 -0.48
CA GLN A 2 -9.27 2.59 0.91
C GLN A 2 -7.79 2.94 1.04
N THR A 3 -7.48 3.94 1.85
CA THR A 3 -6.12 4.41 2.10
C THR A 3 -5.83 4.31 3.58
N TRP A 4 -4.62 3.89 3.92
CA TRP A 4 -4.08 3.85 5.27
C TRP A 4 -2.84 4.71 5.31
N GLU A 5 -2.79 5.55 6.32
CA GLU A 5 -1.71 6.46 6.63
C GLU A 5 -1.58 6.55 8.13
N ASN A 6 -0.35 6.64 8.62
CA ASN A 6 -0.06 6.80 10.03
C ASN A 6 1.08 7.81 10.17
N ASN A 7 0.75 9.00 10.62
CA ASN A 7 1.69 10.10 10.81
C ASN A 7 2.49 9.92 12.12
N ALA A 8 3.27 8.83 12.20
CA ALA A 8 4.00 8.45 13.39
C ALA A 8 5.37 9.12 13.53
N LEU A 9 6.01 9.48 12.41
CA LEU A 9 7.34 10.05 12.37
C LEU A 9 7.35 11.36 11.60
N TYR A 10 7.98 12.39 12.17
CA TYR A 10 8.21 13.65 11.49
C TYR A 10 9.60 13.66 10.84
N THR A 11 9.65 13.87 9.52
CA THR A 11 10.92 13.92 8.78
C THR A 11 11.51 15.31 8.86
N PRO A 12 12.74 15.47 9.43
CA PRO A 12 13.32 16.79 9.66
C PRO A 12 13.69 17.50 8.35
N VAL A 13 13.52 18.81 8.34
CA VAL A 13 13.91 19.69 7.21
C VAL A 13 15.41 19.71 6.96
N CYS A 14 16.23 19.27 7.93
CA CYS A 14 17.68 19.46 7.96
C CYS A 14 18.49 18.61 6.97
N PHE A 15 17.87 17.67 6.26
CA PHE A 15 18.54 16.99 5.16
C PHE A 15 18.64 17.87 3.89
N CYS A 16 19.16 19.08 4.07
CA CYS A 16 19.61 19.96 2.97
C CYS A 16 18.56 20.40 1.97
N GLY A 17 17.32 20.58 2.37
CA GLY A 17 16.30 21.23 1.55
C GLY A 17 15.90 20.49 0.24
N ARG A 18 16.39 19.26 0.05
CA ARG A 18 16.21 18.48 -1.18
C ARG A 18 15.43 17.17 -0.97
N MET A 19 14.86 16.97 0.22
CA MET A 19 14.04 15.78 0.46
C MET A 19 12.67 15.96 -0.19
N PRO A 20 12.20 14.96 -0.95
CA PRO A 20 10.81 14.95 -1.40
C PRO A 20 9.85 15.04 -0.21
N LEU A 21 8.67 15.57 -0.47
CA LEU A 21 7.58 15.59 0.49
C LEU A 21 6.79 14.28 0.42
N SER A 22 6.02 14.00 1.46
CA SER A 22 5.03 12.93 1.50
C SER A 22 3.97 13.11 0.39
N ARG A 23 3.13 12.10 0.21
CA ARG A 23 2.06 12.08 -0.79
C ARG A 23 1.13 13.29 -0.71
N ASP A 24 0.83 13.76 0.47
CA ASP A 24 -0.06 14.90 0.72
C ASP A 24 0.68 16.23 0.90
N GLY A 25 2.00 16.22 0.74
CA GLY A 25 2.83 17.42 0.73
C GLY A 25 3.32 17.86 2.11
N ASP A 26 3.10 17.08 3.13
CA ASP A 26 3.61 17.34 4.48
C ASP A 26 4.95 16.63 4.76
N ARG A 27 5.32 16.42 6.01
CA ARG A 27 6.56 15.78 6.45
C ARG A 27 6.33 14.67 7.46
N TRP A 28 5.11 14.21 7.58
CA TRP A 28 4.78 13.09 8.42
C TRP A 28 4.79 11.81 7.60
N VAL A 29 5.32 10.74 8.18
CA VAL A 29 5.43 9.44 7.53
C VAL A 29 5.10 8.34 8.53
N TRP A 30 4.80 7.15 8.04
CA TRP A 30 4.40 6.03 8.86
C TRP A 30 5.59 5.38 9.56
N ASP A 31 6.63 4.99 8.81
CA ASP A 31 7.75 4.22 9.36
C ASP A 31 9.06 4.52 8.62
N ASP A 32 10.16 4.27 9.34
CA ASP A 32 11.52 4.38 8.85
C ASP A 32 12.03 2.97 8.50
N VAL A 33 12.10 2.68 7.22
CA VAL A 33 12.47 1.38 6.66
C VAL A 33 13.93 1.39 6.26
N ARG A 34 14.78 0.65 6.99
CA ARG A 34 16.25 0.67 6.81
C ARG A 34 16.87 -0.71 6.78
N GLN A 35 17.95 -0.85 6.04
CA GLN A 35 18.88 -1.96 6.04
C GLN A 35 20.29 -1.42 6.38
N PRO A 36 21.09 -2.07 7.29
CA PRO A 36 20.85 -3.39 7.91
C PRO A 36 20.08 -3.37 9.25
N ASP A 37 19.71 -2.22 9.77
CA ASP A 37 19.45 -2.03 11.20
C ASP A 37 18.04 -2.34 11.73
N ARG A 38 17.08 -2.67 10.87
CA ARG A 38 15.71 -2.89 11.33
C ARG A 38 15.02 -4.09 10.69
N ALA A 39 14.43 -4.93 11.55
CA ALA A 39 13.35 -5.80 11.13
C ALA A 39 12.11 -4.94 10.90
N HIS A 40 11.55 -4.95 9.69
CA HIS A 40 10.37 -4.16 9.37
C HIS A 40 9.13 -4.96 9.72
N PRO A 41 8.20 -4.37 10.51
CA PRO A 41 6.95 -5.04 10.82
C PRO A 41 6.12 -5.20 9.55
N ALA A 42 5.23 -6.19 9.57
CA ALA A 42 4.19 -6.25 8.56
C ALA A 42 3.16 -5.15 8.83
N TYR A 43 2.79 -4.40 7.80
CA TYR A 43 1.82 -3.31 7.90
C TYR A 43 0.42 -3.87 7.72
N ALA A 44 -0.39 -3.77 8.76
CA ALA A 44 -1.76 -4.29 8.73
C ALA A 44 -2.66 -3.46 7.81
N ILE A 45 -3.37 -4.13 6.92
CA ILE A 45 -4.48 -3.56 6.16
C ILE A 45 -5.74 -3.77 6.99
N GLY A 46 -6.47 -2.72 7.26
CA GLY A 46 -7.77 -2.80 7.94
C GLY A 46 -8.79 -3.65 7.17
N ALA A 47 -9.97 -3.82 7.74
CA ALA A 47 -11.02 -4.59 7.10
C ALA A 47 -11.39 -4.05 5.71
N LEU A 48 -11.67 -4.95 4.78
CA LEU A 48 -12.10 -4.66 3.41
C LEU A 48 -13.58 -5.04 3.26
N PRO A 49 -14.52 -4.14 3.62
CA PRO A 49 -15.93 -4.47 3.65
C PRO A 49 -16.45 -4.85 2.27
N SER A 50 -17.23 -5.94 2.23
CA SER A 50 -17.83 -6.49 1.01
C SER A 50 -16.82 -6.82 -0.09
N LEU A 51 -15.58 -7.17 0.27
CA LEU A 51 -14.55 -7.58 -0.69
C LEU A 51 -15.06 -8.68 -1.61
N ASN A 52 -14.97 -8.47 -2.92
CA ASN A 52 -15.09 -9.53 -3.91
C ASN A 52 -13.70 -10.10 -4.20
N ALA A 53 -13.30 -11.12 -3.46
CA ALA A 53 -11.98 -11.74 -3.57
C ALA A 53 -11.74 -12.48 -4.89
N SER A 54 -12.79 -12.72 -5.70
CA SER A 54 -12.64 -13.32 -7.03
C SER A 54 -12.18 -12.36 -8.11
N GLN A 55 -12.10 -11.07 -7.79
CA GLN A 55 -11.63 -10.03 -8.69
C GLN A 55 -10.22 -9.57 -8.29
N ALA A 56 -9.45 -9.12 -9.30
CA ALA A 56 -8.16 -8.51 -9.06
C ALA A 56 -8.33 -7.18 -8.28
N ALA A 57 -7.32 -6.85 -7.49
CA ALA A 57 -7.21 -5.58 -6.79
C ALA A 57 -5.92 -4.86 -7.19
N THR A 58 -5.78 -3.61 -6.74
CA THR A 58 -4.55 -2.83 -6.90
C THR A 58 -4.08 -2.38 -5.53
N LEU A 59 -2.83 -2.67 -5.22
CA LEU A 59 -2.12 -2.13 -4.06
C LEU A 59 -1.18 -1.03 -4.54
N THR A 60 -1.25 0.15 -3.91
CA THR A 60 -0.32 1.26 -4.17
C THR A 60 0.33 1.68 -2.86
N LEU A 61 1.66 1.84 -2.87
CA LEU A 61 2.43 2.32 -1.73
C LEU A 61 3.17 3.60 -2.13
N TRP A 62 3.29 4.53 -1.19
CA TRP A 62 4.10 5.75 -1.33
C TRP A 62 5.28 5.68 -0.38
N LEU A 63 6.48 5.85 -0.94
CA LEU A 63 7.76 5.77 -0.26
C LEU A 63 8.58 7.02 -0.55
N ILE A 64 9.47 7.37 0.36
CA ILE A 64 10.40 8.48 0.19
C ILE A 64 11.79 7.99 0.57
N SER A 65 12.70 7.84 -0.40
CA SER A 65 14.10 7.50 -0.08
C SER A 65 14.86 8.72 0.42
N TYR A 66 15.67 8.53 1.43
CA TYR A 66 16.50 9.58 2.02
C TYR A 66 18.01 9.30 1.91
N THR A 67 18.40 8.11 1.53
CA THR A 67 19.79 7.78 1.20
C THR A 67 20.08 8.02 -0.27
N GLU A 68 21.36 8.19 -0.59
CA GLU A 68 21.89 8.33 -1.94
C GLU A 68 23.33 7.85 -1.91
N LEU A 69 23.68 6.90 -2.76
CA LEU A 69 25.00 6.25 -2.76
C LEU A 69 25.72 6.53 -4.08
N PRO A 70 26.57 7.55 -4.14
CA PRO A 70 27.30 7.87 -5.36
C PRO A 70 28.08 6.69 -5.90
N GLY A 71 27.91 6.41 -7.19
CA GLY A 71 28.59 5.32 -7.88
C GLY A 71 27.93 3.95 -7.78
N LEU A 72 26.77 3.87 -7.15
CA LEU A 72 25.92 2.68 -7.12
C LEU A 72 24.54 3.04 -7.70
N ALA A 73 24.14 2.38 -8.78
CA ALA A 73 22.83 2.55 -9.41
C ALA A 73 22.29 1.19 -9.89
N PRO A 74 21.09 0.78 -9.47
CA PRO A 74 20.23 1.41 -8.46
C PRO A 74 20.81 1.28 -7.06
N ASP A 75 20.61 2.30 -6.23
CA ASP A 75 21.02 2.30 -4.82
C ASP A 75 19.87 1.96 -3.85
N HIS A 76 18.69 1.70 -4.37
CA HIS A 76 17.53 1.22 -3.63
C HIS A 76 16.91 0.00 -4.29
N ARG A 77 16.60 -1.03 -3.47
CA ARG A 77 15.89 -2.25 -3.89
C ARG A 77 14.92 -2.70 -2.81
N VAL A 78 13.65 -2.79 -3.16
CA VAL A 78 12.62 -3.21 -2.22
C VAL A 78 11.78 -4.33 -2.83
N ASP A 79 11.68 -5.44 -2.12
CA ASP A 79 10.76 -6.53 -2.39
C ASP A 79 9.47 -6.34 -1.61
N PHE A 80 8.34 -6.44 -2.29
CA PHE A 80 7.02 -6.28 -1.70
C PHE A 80 6.27 -7.60 -1.67
N SER A 81 5.59 -7.85 -0.56
CA SER A 81 4.68 -8.99 -0.43
C SER A 81 3.38 -8.60 0.26
N LEU A 82 2.33 -9.34 -0.05
CA LEU A 82 1.00 -9.22 0.56
C LEU A 82 0.55 -10.59 1.03
N ASN A 83 0.23 -10.73 2.31
CA ASN A 83 -0.16 -11.99 2.94
C ASN A 83 0.89 -13.11 2.70
N GLY A 84 2.18 -12.77 2.71
CA GLY A 84 3.28 -13.70 2.41
C GLY A 84 3.47 -14.03 0.93
N ARG A 85 2.64 -13.49 0.03
CA ARG A 85 2.79 -13.70 -1.42
C ARG A 85 3.58 -12.53 -2.03
N GLY A 86 4.67 -12.82 -2.72
CA GLY A 86 5.47 -11.82 -3.42
C GLY A 86 4.66 -11.10 -4.49
N LEU A 87 4.75 -9.77 -4.50
CA LEU A 87 4.13 -8.90 -5.50
C LEU A 87 5.14 -8.47 -6.57
N GLY A 88 6.40 -8.30 -6.19
CA GLY A 88 7.47 -7.88 -7.08
C GLY A 88 8.49 -7.02 -6.37
N ARG A 89 9.46 -6.54 -7.15
CA ARG A 89 10.54 -5.65 -6.73
C ARG A 89 10.40 -4.31 -7.42
N VAL A 90 10.75 -3.23 -6.69
CA VAL A 90 10.97 -1.90 -7.26
C VAL A 90 12.40 -1.49 -6.96
N GLU A 91 13.08 -0.96 -7.96
CA GLU A 91 14.45 -0.46 -7.87
C GLU A 91 14.49 0.98 -8.37
N TRP A 92 15.27 1.82 -7.73
CA TRP A 92 15.47 3.22 -8.14
C TRP A 92 16.80 3.76 -7.63
N ASP A 93 17.15 4.96 -8.06
CA ASP A 93 18.41 5.62 -7.73
C ASP A 93 18.16 6.96 -7.04
N GLY A 94 18.89 7.23 -5.97
CA GLY A 94 18.89 8.49 -5.25
C GLY A 94 17.63 8.78 -4.42
N ARG A 95 17.55 10.04 -3.97
CA ARG A 95 16.48 10.53 -3.09
C ARG A 95 15.24 10.91 -3.90
N GLN A 96 14.22 10.07 -3.83
CA GLN A 96 12.99 10.24 -4.61
C GLN A 96 11.74 9.90 -3.80
N ALA A 97 10.62 10.53 -4.18
CA ALA A 97 9.29 10.06 -3.83
C ALA A 97 8.88 9.00 -4.85
N ILE A 98 8.61 7.79 -4.37
CA ILE A 98 8.31 6.62 -5.19
C ILE A 98 6.85 6.22 -4.98
N THR A 99 6.17 5.94 -6.08
CA THR A 99 4.85 5.30 -6.06
C THR A 99 4.97 3.89 -6.63
N ALA A 100 4.94 2.89 -5.75
CA ALA A 100 4.94 1.49 -6.15
C ALA A 100 3.50 0.97 -6.30
N THR A 101 3.16 0.43 -7.45
CA THR A 101 1.80 -0.07 -7.73
C THR A 101 1.85 -1.51 -8.24
N PHE A 102 1.02 -2.36 -7.62
CA PHE A 102 0.96 -3.80 -7.93
C PHE A 102 -0.47 -4.23 -8.21
N VAL A 103 -0.62 -5.10 -9.21
CA VAL A 103 -1.86 -5.85 -9.41
C VAL A 103 -1.86 -7.03 -8.46
N VAL A 104 -2.86 -7.09 -7.59
CA VAL A 104 -3.06 -8.19 -6.66
C VAL A 104 -3.98 -9.21 -7.32
N THR A 105 -3.48 -10.44 -7.50
CA THR A 105 -4.26 -11.51 -8.13
C THR A 105 -5.46 -11.90 -7.28
N PRO A 106 -6.56 -12.38 -7.89
CA PRO A 106 -7.72 -12.89 -7.15
C PRO A 106 -7.34 -13.91 -6.06
N GLY A 107 -8.02 -13.85 -4.95
CA GLY A 107 -7.82 -14.77 -3.82
C GLY A 107 -6.66 -14.44 -2.87
N VAL A 108 -5.85 -13.43 -3.16
CA VAL A 108 -4.75 -13.01 -2.25
C VAL A 108 -5.28 -12.12 -1.12
N LEU A 109 -6.19 -11.20 -1.41
CA LEU A 109 -6.85 -10.40 -0.39
C LEU A 109 -7.97 -11.19 0.28
N VAL A 110 -8.08 -11.01 1.58
CA VAL A 110 -9.17 -11.51 2.41
C VAL A 110 -9.92 -10.35 3.07
N ALA A 111 -11.11 -10.59 3.60
CA ALA A 111 -11.96 -9.52 4.14
C ALA A 111 -11.33 -8.78 5.34
N ALA A 112 -10.45 -9.44 6.09
CA ALA A 112 -9.72 -8.85 7.20
C ALA A 112 -8.43 -9.64 7.47
N GLY A 113 -7.48 -9.02 8.21
CA GLY A 113 -6.21 -9.65 8.55
C GLY A 113 -5.18 -9.68 7.43
N ASN A 114 -5.30 -8.80 6.43
CA ASN A 114 -4.27 -8.65 5.41
C ASN A 114 -3.07 -7.89 5.96
N ALA A 115 -1.88 -8.23 5.47
CA ALA A 115 -0.64 -7.57 5.85
C ALA A 115 0.30 -7.40 4.67
N ILE A 116 0.89 -6.22 4.56
CA ILE A 116 1.95 -5.88 3.60
C ILE A 116 3.29 -6.06 4.30
N SER A 117 4.26 -6.65 3.62
CA SER A 117 5.65 -6.68 4.10
C SER A 117 6.57 -6.10 3.03
N LEU A 118 7.53 -5.32 3.49
CA LEU A 118 8.64 -4.79 2.71
C LEU A 118 9.92 -5.50 3.16
N SER A 119 10.74 -5.93 2.20
CA SER A 119 12.04 -6.53 2.46
C SER A 119 13.09 -5.81 1.63
N LEU A 120 14.16 -5.38 2.28
CA LEU A 120 15.30 -4.75 1.64
C LEU A 120 16.41 -5.80 1.53
N PRO A 121 16.67 -6.37 0.34
CA PRO A 121 17.74 -7.35 0.17
C PRO A 121 19.13 -6.72 0.33
N GLY A 122 19.18 -5.38 0.36
CA GLY A 122 20.41 -4.60 0.45
C GLY A 122 21.07 -4.36 -0.90
N VAL A 123 21.89 -3.33 -0.93
CA VAL A 123 22.67 -2.90 -2.11
C VAL A 123 24.17 -2.93 -1.82
N GLY A 124 24.62 -3.94 -1.07
CA GLY A 124 26.00 -4.08 -0.59
C GLY A 124 26.11 -3.84 0.92
N SER A 125 27.27 -3.40 1.40
CA SER A 125 27.53 -3.14 2.84
C SER A 125 27.20 -1.71 3.27
N VAL A 126 26.28 -1.06 2.61
CA VAL A 126 25.89 0.33 2.85
C VAL A 126 24.48 0.41 3.42
N VAL A 127 24.20 1.50 4.10
CA VAL A 127 22.86 1.76 4.63
C VAL A 127 21.94 2.18 3.48
N GLU A 128 20.88 1.42 3.29
CA GLU A 128 19.76 1.77 2.43
C GLU A 128 18.60 2.21 3.31
N GLY A 129 18.02 3.37 3.04
CA GLY A 129 16.97 3.92 3.89
C GLY A 129 15.90 4.70 3.13
N MET A 130 14.66 4.48 3.56
CA MET A 130 13.49 5.16 3.05
C MET A 130 12.41 5.25 4.12
N TRP A 131 11.45 6.11 3.94
CA TRP A 131 10.24 6.17 4.74
C TRP A 131 9.06 5.57 3.99
N LEU A 132 8.27 4.78 4.66
CA LEU A 132 6.92 4.46 4.22
C LEU A 132 6.01 5.62 4.63
N ASP A 133 5.33 6.22 3.68
CA ASP A 133 4.38 7.29 3.90
C ASP A 133 2.96 6.72 4.10
N ALA A 134 2.40 6.13 3.07
CA ALA A 134 1.06 5.59 3.07
C ALA A 134 0.93 4.42 2.11
N PHE A 135 -0.19 3.71 2.18
CA PHE A 135 -0.60 2.77 1.14
C PHE A 135 -2.11 2.78 0.92
N SER A 136 -2.54 2.31 -0.24
CA SER A 136 -3.96 2.15 -0.56
C SER A 136 -4.24 0.84 -1.26
N VAL A 137 -5.47 0.33 -1.06
CA VAL A 137 -6.01 -0.82 -1.78
C VAL A 137 -7.26 -0.41 -2.52
N ARG A 138 -7.25 -0.60 -3.83
CA ARG A 138 -8.44 -0.51 -4.69
C ARG A 138 -8.90 -1.91 -5.01
N TYR A 139 -10.12 -2.26 -4.63
CA TYR A 139 -10.68 -3.59 -4.78
C TYR A 139 -12.13 -3.54 -5.25
N ALA A 140 -12.58 -4.61 -5.88
CA ALA A 140 -13.98 -4.79 -6.24
C ALA A 140 -14.80 -5.13 -5.00
N ARG A 141 -16.00 -4.58 -4.89
CA ARG A 141 -16.95 -4.88 -3.82
C ARG A 141 -18.14 -5.66 -4.37
N SER A 142 -18.57 -6.65 -3.65
CA SER A 142 -19.86 -7.28 -3.90
C SER A 142 -20.97 -6.31 -3.51
N ALA A 143 -21.97 -6.17 -4.36
CA ALA A 143 -23.15 -5.39 -4.05
C ALA A 143 -24.05 -6.23 -3.14
N VAL A 144 -23.81 -6.12 -1.82
CA VAL A 144 -24.66 -6.75 -0.80
C VAL A 144 -25.43 -5.66 -0.11
N ALA A 145 -26.76 -5.77 -0.10
CA ALA A 145 -27.61 -4.86 0.64
C ALA A 145 -27.39 -5.08 2.14
N ALA A 146 -26.92 -4.02 2.83
CA ALA A 146 -26.95 -3.95 4.28
C ALA A 146 -28.18 -3.11 4.66
N GLY A 147 -29.20 -3.78 5.19
CA GLY A 147 -30.48 -3.13 5.44
C GLY A 147 -31.34 -2.97 4.17
N ALA A 148 -32.12 -1.89 4.09
CA ALA A 148 -33.12 -1.67 3.02
C ALA A 148 -32.55 -1.01 1.74
N SER A 149 -31.28 -0.69 1.67
CA SER A 149 -30.70 0.06 0.53
C SER A 149 -29.29 -0.36 0.18
N VAL A 150 -28.97 -0.28 -1.12
CA VAL A 150 -27.61 -0.39 -1.67
C VAL A 150 -27.33 0.87 -2.45
N LEU A 151 -26.25 1.55 -2.10
CA LEU A 151 -25.73 2.68 -2.85
C LEU A 151 -24.51 2.25 -3.66
N PHE A 152 -24.52 2.49 -4.94
CA PHE A 152 -23.36 2.31 -5.82
C PHE A 152 -23.32 3.43 -6.85
N ALA A 153 -22.11 3.80 -7.27
CA ALA A 153 -21.93 4.74 -8.35
C ALA A 153 -22.14 4.01 -9.67
N GLY A 154 -23.07 4.47 -10.48
CA GLY A 154 -23.26 4.05 -11.87
C GLY A 154 -22.30 4.82 -12.79
N ASP A 155 -22.03 4.25 -13.95
CA ASP A 155 -21.44 4.96 -15.08
C ASP A 155 -22.49 5.13 -16.21
N ALA A 156 -22.14 5.85 -17.27
CA ALA A 156 -23.07 6.10 -18.39
C ALA A 156 -23.38 4.85 -19.24
N ALA A 157 -22.77 3.70 -18.96
CA ALA A 157 -23.00 2.47 -19.69
C ALA A 157 -24.18 1.69 -19.10
N ALA A 158 -24.98 1.07 -19.95
CA ALA A 158 -26.04 0.15 -19.53
C ALA A 158 -25.39 -1.09 -18.86
N ARG A 159 -25.70 -1.33 -17.59
CA ARG A 159 -25.18 -2.45 -16.81
C ARG A 159 -26.29 -3.16 -16.06
N THR A 160 -26.14 -4.48 -15.93
CA THR A 160 -26.98 -5.28 -15.05
C THR A 160 -26.24 -5.48 -13.72
N TYR A 161 -26.91 -5.15 -12.62
CA TYR A 161 -26.37 -5.34 -11.26
C TYR A 161 -27.09 -6.51 -10.60
N ALA A 162 -26.33 -7.52 -10.16
CA ALA A 162 -26.86 -8.58 -9.32
C ALA A 162 -26.76 -8.15 -7.85
N LEU A 163 -27.90 -8.03 -7.18
CA LEU A 163 -27.97 -7.68 -5.77
C LEU A 163 -28.20 -8.95 -4.94
N GLY A 164 -27.28 -9.25 -4.04
CA GLY A 164 -27.49 -10.24 -3.01
C GLY A 164 -28.33 -9.64 -1.86
N LEU A 165 -29.53 -10.13 -1.66
CA LEU A 165 -30.38 -9.75 -0.53
C LEU A 165 -30.19 -10.80 0.58
N THR A 166 -29.68 -10.40 1.74
CA THR A 166 -29.80 -11.21 2.95
C THR A 166 -31.16 -10.92 3.57
N SER A 167 -32.10 -11.87 3.45
CA SER A 167 -33.34 -11.82 4.21
C SER A 167 -33.00 -12.10 5.68
N THR A 168 -33.12 -11.11 6.54
CA THR A 168 -33.40 -11.35 7.94
C THR A 168 -34.90 -11.62 8.03
N ALA A 169 -35.32 -12.87 7.78
CA ALA A 169 -36.62 -13.33 8.25
C ALA A 169 -36.54 -13.29 9.77
N GLY A 170 -37.01 -12.21 10.36
CA GLY A 170 -37.27 -12.13 11.77
C GLY A 170 -38.41 -13.08 12.08
N LEU A 171 -38.20 -13.97 13.02
CA LEU A 171 -39.24 -14.64 13.79
C LEU A 171 -39.85 -13.66 14.77
#